data_74414a15cbf6a4b485e5793b2de50982
#
_entry.id   74414a15cbf6a4b485e5793b2de50982
#
_cell.length_a   1.000
_cell.length_b   1.000
_cell.length_c   1.000
_cell.angle_alpha   90.00
_cell.angle_beta   90.00
_cell.angle_gamma   90.00
#
_symmetry.space_group_name_H-M   'P 1'
#
loop_
_entity.id
_entity.type
_entity.pdbx_description
1 polymer ?
#
loop_
_entity_poly.entity_id
_entity_poly.type
_entity_poly.pdbx_seq_one_letter_code
_entity_poly.pdbx_strand_id
1 'polypeptide(L)'
;MTEDFGLDDLTLDTVGPRLGLKWTEAGDGVIPAWVADMDFPTAPAIAEAIIARAGDLGYPRWLTDPAAGPLAEVFAERMATRYGWRADPAHVHAFTDVNQALQVLLHLTTRPGEAVAAHVPAYSPFISTFTSMDRPLLAVPMVPDGESWAFDVRRLAADLSAAPHCRTLLLVNPHNPTGRAFTEAELTALAELAERHDLLVLADEIHADLTYAPARHIPFATLLPDRTVTFTSATKAFNLGGVRCAVAHVGPPAVRATLAAQPAHLYGSPNLLGVEATLAAWRHGDPWLSRVLAILDRNRRMVAERLPDTVGYRVPDATYLGWLDFRGLSLPEDPAEFLRREARVLLSSGPSFGPGGDGFARLNFATSGPIMAEALSRVSSALARL
;
A
#
# COMPACT_ATOMS: atom_id res chain seq x y z
N MET A 1 25.41 -17.65 -4.59
CA MET A 1 24.69 -18.05 -3.38
C MET A 1 23.80 -16.88 -3.00
N THR A 2 22.48 -17.07 -2.94
CA THR A 2 21.59 -16.03 -2.43
C THR A 2 21.82 -15.90 -0.95
N GLU A 3 22.11 -14.70 -0.48
CA GLU A 3 22.31 -14.37 0.92
C GLU A 3 21.06 -14.78 1.73
N ASP A 4 21.26 -15.53 2.80
CA ASP A 4 20.17 -15.92 3.70
C ASP A 4 20.12 -14.91 4.86
N PHE A 5 19.03 -14.15 4.93
CA PHE A 5 18.84 -13.12 5.97
C PHE A 5 18.14 -13.67 7.23
N GLY A 6 17.94 -14.99 7.36
CA GLY A 6 17.22 -15.60 8.48
C GLY A 6 15.75 -15.21 8.58
N LEU A 7 15.14 -14.76 7.46
CA LEU A 7 13.78 -14.23 7.48
C LEU A 7 12.73 -15.29 7.78
N ASP A 8 13.01 -16.55 7.48
CA ASP A 8 12.06 -17.66 7.63
C ASP A 8 12.30 -18.48 8.92
N ASP A 9 13.32 -18.12 9.71
CA ASP A 9 13.65 -18.79 10.96
C ASP A 9 12.81 -18.30 12.16
N LEU A 10 11.98 -17.28 11.96
CA LEU A 10 11.12 -16.73 12.99
C LEU A 10 10.04 -17.72 13.39
N THR A 11 9.89 -17.93 14.71
CA THR A 11 8.78 -18.67 15.33
C THR A 11 8.07 -17.78 16.34
N LEU A 12 6.93 -18.22 16.88
CA LEU A 12 6.23 -17.49 17.93
C LEU A 12 7.11 -17.27 19.18
N ASP A 13 7.99 -18.23 19.47
CA ASP A 13 8.92 -18.14 20.60
C ASP A 13 10.09 -17.17 20.34
N THR A 14 10.55 -17.08 19.08
CA THR A 14 11.72 -16.28 18.70
C THR A 14 11.38 -14.89 18.16
N VAL A 15 10.13 -14.65 17.76
CA VAL A 15 9.71 -13.33 17.29
C VAL A 15 9.87 -12.25 18.37
N GLY A 16 9.90 -12.67 19.63
CA GLY A 16 10.26 -11.88 20.80
C GLY A 16 9.31 -10.73 21.11
N PRO A 17 9.55 -9.98 22.18
CA PRO A 17 8.78 -8.79 22.49
C PRO A 17 9.09 -7.69 21.47
N ARG A 18 8.20 -7.48 20.52
CA ARG A 18 8.30 -6.39 19.56
C ARG A 18 7.61 -5.15 20.10
N LEU A 19 8.24 -3.99 19.91
CA LEU A 19 7.70 -2.71 20.35
C LEU A 19 6.72 -2.10 19.35
N GLY A 20 6.59 -2.69 18.15
CA GLY A 20 5.72 -2.19 17.09
C GLY A 20 4.24 -2.45 17.36
N LEU A 21 3.40 -1.55 16.89
CA LEU A 21 1.94 -1.57 17.02
C LEU A 21 1.33 -2.94 16.69
N LYS A 22 1.86 -3.64 15.67
CA LYS A 22 1.36 -4.94 15.22
C LYS A 22 1.24 -5.95 16.37
N TRP A 23 2.29 -6.08 17.18
CA TRP A 23 2.39 -7.06 18.26
C TRP A 23 1.85 -6.54 19.59
N THR A 24 2.04 -5.24 19.90
CA THR A 24 1.60 -4.68 21.19
C THR A 24 0.09 -4.64 21.34
N GLU A 25 -0.65 -4.43 20.25
CA GLU A 25 -2.13 -4.38 20.25
C GLU A 25 -2.80 -5.75 20.15
N ALA A 26 -2.06 -6.80 19.79
CA ALA A 26 -2.65 -8.13 19.62
C ALA A 26 -3.05 -8.75 20.97
N GLY A 27 -2.25 -8.53 22.01
CA GLY A 27 -2.40 -9.15 23.32
C GLY A 27 -1.76 -10.54 23.40
N ASP A 28 -1.68 -11.07 24.63
CA ASP A 28 -0.96 -12.31 24.90
C ASP A 28 -1.54 -13.52 24.16
N GLY A 29 -0.68 -14.28 23.51
CA GLY A 29 -1.02 -15.51 22.80
C GLY A 29 -1.85 -15.33 21.52
N VAL A 30 -2.08 -14.09 21.08
CA VAL A 30 -2.74 -13.77 19.81
C VAL A 30 -1.71 -13.54 18.71
N ILE A 31 -1.86 -14.19 17.57
CA ILE A 31 -1.01 -13.97 16.40
C ILE A 31 -1.53 -12.76 15.63
N PRO A 32 -0.75 -11.67 15.51
CA PRO A 32 -1.16 -10.48 14.78
C PRO A 32 -0.96 -10.66 13.26
N ALA A 33 -2.06 -10.59 12.53
CA ALA A 33 -2.07 -10.61 11.07
C ALA A 33 -2.96 -9.49 10.50
N TRP A 34 -2.95 -8.30 11.12
CA TRP A 34 -3.87 -7.18 10.85
C TRP A 34 -3.21 -5.99 10.15
N VAL A 35 -2.34 -5.25 10.83
CA VAL A 35 -1.70 -4.06 10.28
C VAL A 35 -0.69 -4.42 9.18
N ALA A 36 -0.56 -3.53 8.20
CA ALA A 36 0.34 -3.73 7.06
C ALA A 36 1.81 -3.41 7.43
N ASP A 37 2.35 -4.24 8.34
CA ASP A 37 3.75 -4.31 8.76
C ASP A 37 4.25 -5.76 8.62
N MET A 38 5.53 -5.96 8.31
CA MET A 38 6.14 -7.27 8.22
C MET A 38 6.75 -7.69 9.57
N ASP A 39 6.92 -9.00 9.79
CA ASP A 39 7.64 -9.53 10.94
C ASP A 39 9.14 -9.70 10.70
N PHE A 40 9.60 -9.43 9.49
CA PHE A 40 11.01 -9.58 9.13
C PHE A 40 11.88 -8.49 9.75
N PRO A 41 13.14 -8.81 10.11
CA PRO A 41 14.11 -7.81 10.54
C PRO A 41 14.40 -6.81 9.43
N THR A 42 14.84 -5.61 9.82
CA THR A 42 15.27 -4.58 8.87
C THR A 42 16.42 -5.10 8.00
N ALA A 43 16.40 -4.80 6.70
CA ALA A 43 17.49 -5.16 5.79
C ALA A 43 18.83 -4.59 6.29
N PRO A 44 19.92 -5.39 6.31
CA PRO A 44 21.22 -4.97 6.87
C PRO A 44 21.71 -3.63 6.32
N ALA A 45 21.69 -3.44 5.01
CA ALA A 45 22.12 -2.20 4.37
C ALA A 45 21.33 -0.96 4.85
N ILE A 46 20.06 -1.14 5.19
CA ILE A 46 19.21 -0.05 5.73
C ILE A 46 19.58 0.22 7.19
N ALA A 47 19.74 -0.83 8.01
CA ALA A 47 20.12 -0.68 9.40
C ALA A 47 21.50 0.00 9.53
N GLU A 48 22.47 -0.41 8.72
CA GLU A 48 23.82 0.19 8.66
C GLU A 48 23.76 1.67 8.28
N ALA A 49 22.96 2.04 7.27
CA ALA A 49 22.81 3.44 6.87
C ALA A 49 22.21 4.31 7.99
N ILE A 50 21.19 3.82 8.70
CA ILE A 50 20.59 4.51 9.83
C ILE A 50 21.60 4.70 10.97
N ILE A 51 22.35 3.64 11.32
CA ILE A 51 23.35 3.65 12.39
C ILE A 51 24.48 4.63 12.03
N ALA A 52 25.01 4.56 10.82
CA ALA A 52 26.04 5.47 10.34
C ALA A 52 25.59 6.94 10.41
N ARG A 53 24.35 7.22 10.03
CA ARG A 53 23.80 8.57 10.04
C ARG A 53 23.46 9.08 11.44
N ALA A 54 23.18 8.19 12.40
CA ALA A 54 22.88 8.54 13.78
C ALA A 54 24.05 9.26 14.50
N GLY A 55 25.28 9.15 13.99
CA GLY A 55 26.44 9.86 14.51
C GLY A 55 26.50 11.34 14.12
N ASP A 56 25.70 11.80 13.13
CA ASP A 56 25.62 13.18 12.69
C ASP A 56 24.18 13.52 12.27
N LEU A 57 23.41 14.11 13.17
CA LEU A 57 22.01 14.50 13.00
C LEU A 57 21.82 15.97 12.66
N GLY A 58 22.89 16.66 12.25
CA GLY A 58 22.82 18.05 11.79
C GLY A 58 21.96 18.20 10.53
N TYR A 59 21.64 19.45 10.16
CA TYR A 59 20.89 19.74 8.94
C TYR A 59 21.60 19.16 7.70
N PRO A 60 20.91 18.34 6.91
CA PRO A 60 21.53 17.77 5.72
C PRO A 60 21.75 18.85 4.65
N ARG A 61 22.80 18.66 3.85
CA ARG A 61 23.17 19.60 2.79
C ARG A 61 22.05 19.82 1.76
N TRP A 62 21.24 18.78 1.51
CA TRP A 62 20.13 18.82 0.56
C TRP A 62 18.85 19.50 1.09
N LEU A 63 18.82 19.93 2.36
CA LEU A 63 17.61 20.56 2.94
C LEU A 63 17.19 21.82 2.20
N THR A 64 18.12 22.48 1.54
CA THR A 64 17.86 23.71 0.75
C THR A 64 17.59 23.42 -0.73
N ASP A 65 17.61 22.16 -1.14
CA ASP A 65 17.30 21.80 -2.52
C ASP A 65 15.81 22.00 -2.80
N PRO A 66 15.43 22.58 -3.95
CA PRO A 66 14.03 22.93 -4.24
C PRO A 66 13.13 21.71 -4.51
N ALA A 67 13.71 20.55 -4.78
CA ALA A 67 13.02 19.29 -5.00
C ALA A 67 13.26 18.34 -3.82
N ALA A 68 13.02 17.02 -4.03
CA ALA A 68 13.22 16.03 -3.01
C ALA A 68 14.70 15.69 -2.69
N GLY A 69 15.64 16.53 -3.12
CA GLY A 69 17.08 16.29 -2.91
C GLY A 69 17.51 14.95 -3.51
N PRO A 70 18.34 14.15 -2.77
CA PRO A 70 18.84 12.88 -3.28
C PRO A 70 17.74 11.82 -3.53
N LEU A 71 16.55 12.00 -2.93
CA LEU A 71 15.41 11.09 -3.17
C LEU A 71 14.90 11.19 -4.60
N ALA A 72 14.96 12.37 -5.22
CA ALA A 72 14.45 12.59 -6.57
C ALA A 72 15.21 11.76 -7.62
N GLU A 73 16.53 11.77 -7.53
CA GLU A 73 17.40 11.02 -8.46
C GLU A 73 17.24 9.51 -8.25
N VAL A 74 17.26 9.06 -6.99
CA VAL A 74 17.14 7.63 -6.66
C VAL A 74 15.75 7.09 -7.01
N PHE A 75 14.69 7.88 -6.83
CA PHE A 75 13.36 7.54 -7.33
C PHE A 75 13.36 7.38 -8.86
N ALA A 76 13.89 8.35 -9.60
CA ALA A 76 13.92 8.31 -11.07
C ALA A 76 14.72 7.11 -11.57
N GLU A 77 15.87 6.80 -10.95
CA GLU A 77 16.67 5.62 -11.27
C GLU A 77 15.90 4.32 -11.00
N ARG A 78 15.23 4.21 -9.86
CA ARG A 78 14.41 3.03 -9.54
C ARG A 78 13.25 2.85 -10.51
N MET A 79 12.54 3.92 -10.87
CA MET A 79 11.44 3.85 -11.84
C MET A 79 11.95 3.41 -13.22
N ALA A 80 13.10 3.92 -13.65
CA ALA A 80 13.68 3.54 -14.92
C ALA A 80 14.14 2.06 -14.94
N THR A 81 14.80 1.61 -13.89
CA THR A 81 15.39 0.26 -13.83
C THR A 81 14.36 -0.84 -13.59
N ARG A 82 13.34 -0.59 -12.74
CA ARG A 82 12.35 -1.62 -12.40
C ARG A 82 11.12 -1.62 -13.31
N TYR A 83 10.70 -0.45 -13.77
CA TYR A 83 9.42 -0.28 -14.46
C TYR A 83 9.57 0.33 -15.87
N GLY A 84 10.80 0.66 -16.30
CA GLY A 84 11.04 1.27 -17.62
C GLY A 84 10.50 2.71 -17.74
N TRP A 85 10.09 3.34 -16.64
CA TRP A 85 9.57 4.68 -16.63
C TRP A 85 10.67 5.72 -16.36
N ARG A 86 10.90 6.59 -17.34
CA ARG A 86 11.86 7.72 -17.24
C ARG A 86 11.19 8.93 -16.58
N ALA A 87 11.03 8.86 -15.25
CA ALA A 87 10.50 9.96 -14.47
C ALA A 87 11.50 11.13 -14.43
N ASP A 88 11.01 12.37 -14.56
CA ASP A 88 11.86 13.57 -14.39
C ASP A 88 12.11 13.83 -12.90
N PRO A 89 13.35 13.76 -12.41
CA PRO A 89 13.64 14.02 -11.00
C PRO A 89 13.26 15.44 -10.54
N ALA A 90 13.24 16.43 -11.45
CA ALA A 90 12.80 17.79 -11.13
C ALA A 90 11.31 17.90 -10.75
N HIS A 91 10.52 16.87 -11.07
CA HIS A 91 9.10 16.80 -10.72
C HIS A 91 8.81 16.03 -9.43
N VAL A 92 9.84 15.58 -8.72
CA VAL A 92 9.71 14.79 -7.48
C VAL A 92 9.69 15.70 -6.26
N HIS A 93 8.70 15.48 -5.39
CA HIS A 93 8.54 16.17 -4.10
C HIS A 93 8.55 15.15 -2.96
N ALA A 94 9.16 15.52 -1.83
CA ALA A 94 9.24 14.66 -0.65
C ALA A 94 8.11 14.96 0.34
N PHE A 95 7.56 13.91 0.96
CA PHE A 95 6.49 13.97 1.95
C PHE A 95 6.82 13.07 3.14
N THR A 96 6.18 13.29 4.30
CA THR A 96 6.39 12.44 5.47
C THR A 96 5.84 11.02 5.26
N ASP A 97 4.72 10.90 4.55
CA ASP A 97 4.11 9.63 4.15
C ASP A 97 3.07 9.84 3.03
N VAL A 98 2.56 8.74 2.50
CA VAL A 98 1.58 8.73 1.40
C VAL A 98 0.24 9.37 1.81
N ASN A 99 -0.22 9.20 3.07
CA ASN A 99 -1.46 9.85 3.52
C ASN A 99 -1.31 11.36 3.55
N GLN A 100 -0.17 11.87 4.04
CA GLN A 100 0.11 13.31 4.01
C GLN A 100 0.18 13.81 2.57
N ALA A 101 0.86 13.10 1.67
CA ALA A 101 0.91 13.47 0.25
C ALA A 101 -0.50 13.57 -0.35
N LEU A 102 -1.36 12.58 -0.10
CA LEU A 102 -2.76 12.60 -0.54
C LEU A 102 -3.51 13.82 0.03
N GLN A 103 -3.41 14.06 1.34
CA GLN A 103 -4.10 15.17 2.00
C GLN A 103 -3.65 16.53 1.46
N VAL A 104 -2.36 16.75 1.29
CA VAL A 104 -1.80 17.97 0.70
C VAL A 104 -2.31 18.18 -0.73
N LEU A 105 -2.25 17.13 -1.55
CA LEU A 105 -2.71 17.20 -2.94
C LEU A 105 -4.21 17.49 -3.02
N LEU A 106 -5.04 16.81 -2.24
CA LEU A 106 -6.48 17.07 -2.18
C LEU A 106 -6.76 18.51 -1.68
N HIS A 107 -6.03 18.99 -0.69
CA HIS A 107 -6.18 20.37 -0.21
C HIS A 107 -5.87 21.40 -1.29
N LEU A 108 -4.85 21.15 -2.10
CA LEU A 108 -4.39 22.09 -3.12
C LEU A 108 -5.16 22.02 -4.44
N THR A 109 -5.76 20.85 -4.75
CA THR A 109 -6.33 20.60 -6.08
C THR A 109 -7.85 20.42 -6.09
N THR A 110 -8.47 20.33 -4.91
CA THR A 110 -9.91 20.14 -4.75
C THR A 110 -10.51 21.11 -3.73
N ARG A 111 -11.83 21.27 -3.77
CA ARG A 111 -12.59 22.09 -2.81
C ARG A 111 -13.53 21.19 -1.97
N PRO A 112 -13.94 21.62 -0.75
CA PRO A 112 -15.02 20.95 -0.03
C PRO A 112 -16.24 20.74 -0.91
N GLY A 113 -16.86 19.55 -0.84
CA GLY A 113 -17.98 19.14 -1.70
C GLY A 113 -17.60 18.57 -3.05
N GLU A 114 -16.36 18.70 -3.53
CA GLU A 114 -15.89 18.03 -4.75
C GLU A 114 -15.60 16.56 -4.47
N ALA A 115 -16.22 15.67 -5.26
CA ALA A 115 -16.08 14.24 -5.08
C ALA A 115 -14.74 13.71 -5.57
N VAL A 116 -14.28 12.63 -4.92
CA VAL A 116 -13.12 11.83 -5.35
C VAL A 116 -13.61 10.44 -5.72
N ALA A 117 -13.35 10.00 -6.95
CA ALA A 117 -13.58 8.63 -7.36
C ALA A 117 -12.47 7.73 -6.78
N ALA A 118 -12.83 6.60 -6.18
CA ALA A 118 -11.86 5.61 -5.71
C ALA A 118 -12.45 4.21 -5.72
N HIS A 119 -11.60 3.21 -5.98
CA HIS A 119 -11.98 1.80 -5.87
C HIS A 119 -12.29 1.45 -4.41
N VAL A 120 -13.37 0.69 -4.20
CA VAL A 120 -13.79 0.19 -2.88
C VAL A 120 -13.97 -1.32 -2.92
N PRO A 121 -13.68 -2.06 -1.81
CA PRO A 121 -13.19 -1.55 -0.52
C PRO A 121 -11.84 -0.85 -0.65
N ALA A 122 -11.54 0.10 0.23
CA ALA A 122 -10.34 0.93 0.16
C ALA A 122 -9.62 1.02 1.52
N TYR A 123 -8.37 1.43 1.50
CA TYR A 123 -7.59 1.65 2.72
C TYR A 123 -8.27 2.68 3.64
N SER A 124 -8.57 2.28 4.89
CA SER A 124 -9.37 3.08 5.85
C SER A 124 -8.92 4.54 6.01
N PRO A 125 -7.62 4.87 6.11
CA PRO A 125 -7.17 6.25 6.21
C PRO A 125 -7.50 7.12 4.99
N PHE A 126 -7.67 6.53 3.79
CA PHE A 126 -8.15 7.29 2.63
C PHE A 126 -9.63 7.65 2.78
N ILE A 127 -10.47 6.68 3.21
CA ILE A 127 -11.89 6.94 3.51
C ILE A 127 -12.03 8.03 4.58
N SER A 128 -11.26 7.93 5.66
CA SER A 128 -11.25 8.94 6.74
C SER A 128 -10.79 10.31 6.22
N THR A 129 -9.80 10.35 5.34
CA THR A 129 -9.33 11.60 4.71
C THR A 129 -10.45 12.24 3.88
N PHE A 130 -11.15 11.48 3.06
CA PHE A 130 -12.27 12.01 2.27
C PHE A 130 -13.35 12.60 3.16
N THR A 131 -13.73 11.89 4.22
CA THR A 131 -14.73 12.37 5.17
C THR A 131 -14.27 13.64 5.90
N SER A 132 -13.06 13.64 6.46
CA SER A 132 -12.55 14.75 7.27
C SER A 132 -12.27 16.02 6.46
N MET A 133 -12.01 15.87 5.16
CA MET A 133 -11.75 16.99 4.26
C MET A 133 -13.00 17.43 3.47
N ASP A 134 -14.17 16.83 3.74
CA ASP A 134 -15.41 17.07 2.98
C ASP A 134 -15.23 16.83 1.48
N ARG A 135 -14.69 15.64 1.13
CA ARG A 135 -14.54 15.14 -0.24
C ARG A 135 -15.44 13.91 -0.41
N PRO A 136 -16.69 14.04 -0.92
CA PRO A 136 -17.56 12.90 -1.09
C PRO A 136 -16.92 11.79 -1.94
N LEU A 137 -17.05 10.55 -1.48
CA LEU A 137 -16.53 9.40 -2.21
C LEU A 137 -17.48 9.01 -3.35
N LEU A 138 -16.98 9.03 -4.60
CA LEU A 138 -17.59 8.34 -5.72
C LEU A 138 -17.04 6.91 -5.75
N ALA A 139 -17.78 5.96 -5.18
CA ALA A 139 -17.33 4.60 -5.00
C ALA A 139 -17.31 3.81 -6.30
N VAL A 140 -16.16 3.21 -6.63
CA VAL A 140 -15.96 2.29 -7.75
C VAL A 140 -15.82 0.88 -7.21
N PRO A 141 -16.89 0.05 -7.16
CA PRO A 141 -16.82 -1.26 -6.53
C PRO A 141 -15.89 -2.21 -7.25
N MET A 142 -14.97 -2.83 -6.49
CA MET A 142 -14.26 -4.02 -6.90
C MET A 142 -15.17 -5.23 -6.66
N VAL A 143 -15.35 -6.04 -7.66
CA VAL A 143 -16.20 -7.25 -7.60
C VAL A 143 -15.39 -8.50 -7.92
N PRO A 144 -15.76 -9.64 -7.34
CA PRO A 144 -15.16 -10.92 -7.70
C PRO A 144 -15.34 -11.22 -9.20
N ASP A 145 -14.25 -11.64 -9.86
CA ASP A 145 -14.23 -12.05 -11.26
C ASP A 145 -13.35 -13.30 -11.41
N GLY A 146 -13.95 -14.48 -11.38
CA GLY A 146 -13.23 -15.75 -11.34
C GLY A 146 -12.25 -15.82 -10.18
N GLU A 147 -10.98 -16.06 -10.49
CA GLU A 147 -9.88 -16.12 -9.54
C GLU A 147 -9.30 -14.74 -9.18
N SER A 148 -9.91 -13.66 -9.65
CA SER A 148 -9.42 -12.30 -9.51
C SER A 148 -10.51 -11.33 -9.05
N TRP A 149 -10.22 -10.05 -9.14
CA TRP A 149 -11.12 -8.91 -8.88
C TRP A 149 -11.19 -8.04 -10.13
N ALA A 150 -12.36 -7.46 -10.40
CA ALA A 150 -12.57 -6.52 -11.50
C ALA A 150 -13.38 -5.32 -11.02
N PHE A 151 -13.43 -4.28 -11.83
CA PHE A 151 -14.35 -3.15 -11.69
C PHE A 151 -15.02 -2.86 -13.02
N ASP A 152 -16.19 -2.26 -12.97
CA ASP A 152 -16.98 -1.95 -14.19
C ASP A 152 -16.61 -0.55 -14.72
N VAL A 153 -15.81 -0.52 -15.78
CA VAL A 153 -15.37 0.70 -16.47
C VAL A 153 -16.57 1.48 -17.04
N ARG A 154 -17.61 0.78 -17.53
CA ARG A 154 -18.80 1.44 -18.12
C ARG A 154 -19.64 2.10 -17.04
N ARG A 155 -19.78 1.44 -15.91
CA ARG A 155 -20.43 2.02 -14.73
C ARG A 155 -19.69 3.26 -14.27
N LEU A 156 -18.35 3.17 -14.12
CA LEU A 156 -17.53 4.34 -13.74
C LEU A 156 -17.71 5.50 -14.71
N ALA A 157 -17.76 5.26 -16.03
CA ALA A 157 -18.01 6.29 -17.03
C ALA A 157 -19.38 6.96 -16.85
N ALA A 158 -20.42 6.18 -16.54
CA ALA A 158 -21.77 6.68 -16.28
C ALA A 158 -21.82 7.51 -14.98
N ASP A 159 -21.21 7.00 -13.92
CA ASP A 159 -21.16 7.66 -12.61
C ASP A 159 -20.39 9.00 -12.69
N LEU A 160 -19.27 9.06 -13.42
CA LEU A 160 -18.54 10.30 -13.69
C LEU A 160 -19.36 11.31 -14.51
N SER A 161 -20.11 10.83 -15.49
CA SER A 161 -20.99 11.70 -16.29
C SER A 161 -22.11 12.30 -15.44
N ALA A 162 -22.60 11.56 -14.44
CA ALA A 162 -23.63 12.03 -13.50
C ALA A 162 -23.06 12.92 -12.37
N ALA A 163 -21.74 12.90 -12.16
CA ALA A 163 -21.04 13.64 -11.11
C ALA A 163 -20.00 14.63 -11.69
N PRO A 164 -20.40 15.69 -12.40
CA PRO A 164 -19.46 16.61 -13.07
C PRO A 164 -18.54 17.38 -12.11
N HIS A 165 -18.83 17.37 -10.82
CA HIS A 165 -18.00 17.92 -9.75
C HIS A 165 -16.92 16.93 -9.25
N CYS A 166 -16.91 15.69 -9.74
CA CYS A 166 -15.83 14.74 -9.50
C CYS A 166 -14.69 15.02 -10.49
N ARG A 167 -13.59 15.59 -10.00
CA ARG A 167 -12.43 15.97 -10.80
C ARG A 167 -11.16 15.22 -10.40
N THR A 168 -11.26 14.25 -9.50
CA THR A 168 -10.12 13.49 -8.99
C THR A 168 -10.44 12.01 -8.96
N LEU A 169 -9.51 11.20 -9.45
CA LEU A 169 -9.49 9.74 -9.29
C LEU A 169 -8.32 9.38 -8.36
N LEU A 170 -8.59 8.76 -7.22
CA LEU A 170 -7.57 8.06 -6.44
C LEU A 170 -7.44 6.64 -6.99
N LEU A 171 -6.32 6.36 -7.62
CA LEU A 171 -5.96 5.04 -8.15
C LEU A 171 -4.95 4.37 -7.24
N VAL A 172 -5.36 3.34 -6.49
CA VAL A 172 -4.45 2.51 -5.68
C VAL A 172 -4.07 1.29 -6.51
N ASN A 173 -2.84 1.22 -6.98
CA ASN A 173 -2.36 0.11 -7.81
C ASN A 173 -0.88 -0.23 -7.52
N PRO A 174 -0.59 -1.44 -6.99
CA PRO A 174 -1.51 -2.54 -6.66
C PRO A 174 -2.52 -2.21 -5.57
N HIS A 175 -3.71 -2.79 -5.68
CA HIS A 175 -4.87 -2.42 -4.89
C HIS A 175 -4.86 -3.04 -3.48
N ASN A 176 -5.05 -2.22 -2.47
CA ASN A 176 -5.27 -2.65 -1.07
C ASN A 176 -6.75 -2.37 -0.71
N PRO A 177 -7.56 -3.40 -0.35
CA PRO A 177 -7.13 -4.67 0.26
C PRO A 177 -7.08 -5.89 -0.67
N THR A 178 -7.53 -5.83 -1.91
CA THR A 178 -7.71 -7.02 -2.76
C THR A 178 -6.42 -7.64 -3.28
N GLY A 179 -5.30 -6.89 -3.24
CA GLY A 179 -4.01 -7.33 -3.78
C GLY A 179 -3.95 -7.39 -5.32
N ARG A 180 -4.94 -6.83 -6.00
CA ARG A 180 -5.02 -6.81 -7.46
C ARG A 180 -3.98 -5.86 -8.05
N ALA A 181 -3.20 -6.32 -9.02
CA ALA A 181 -2.43 -5.47 -9.91
C ALA A 181 -3.23 -5.29 -11.21
N PHE A 182 -3.57 -4.04 -11.57
CA PHE A 182 -4.38 -3.79 -12.75
C PHE A 182 -3.60 -4.05 -14.03
N THR A 183 -4.29 -4.62 -15.01
CA THR A 183 -3.76 -4.91 -16.35
C THR A 183 -3.56 -3.62 -17.14
N GLU A 184 -2.71 -3.68 -18.16
CA GLU A 184 -2.50 -2.57 -19.10
C GLU A 184 -3.82 -2.11 -19.73
N ALA A 185 -4.69 -3.05 -20.10
CA ALA A 185 -6.01 -2.73 -20.69
C ALA A 185 -6.91 -1.97 -19.69
N GLU A 186 -6.94 -2.37 -18.42
CA GLU A 186 -7.71 -1.68 -17.37
C GLU A 186 -7.14 -0.27 -17.12
N LEU A 187 -5.82 -0.15 -17.03
CA LEU A 187 -5.16 1.14 -16.83
C LEU A 187 -5.34 2.08 -18.03
N THR A 188 -5.27 1.56 -19.26
CA THR A 188 -5.54 2.33 -20.47
C THR A 188 -7.00 2.85 -20.48
N ALA A 189 -7.97 2.00 -20.13
CA ALA A 189 -9.36 2.43 -20.04
C ALA A 189 -9.58 3.51 -18.96
N LEU A 190 -8.88 3.42 -17.82
CA LEU A 190 -8.90 4.47 -16.80
C LEU A 190 -8.25 5.77 -17.28
N ALA A 191 -7.16 5.70 -18.05
CA ALA A 191 -6.49 6.86 -18.62
C ALA A 191 -7.41 7.59 -19.62
N GLU A 192 -8.09 6.84 -20.50
CA GLU A 192 -9.08 7.39 -21.44
C GLU A 192 -10.26 8.07 -20.72
N LEU A 193 -10.75 7.46 -19.62
CA LEU A 193 -11.79 8.07 -18.78
C LEU A 193 -11.30 9.34 -18.09
N ALA A 194 -10.09 9.31 -17.53
CA ALA A 194 -9.48 10.45 -16.86
C ALA A 194 -9.28 11.63 -17.83
N GLU A 195 -8.87 11.36 -19.06
CA GLU A 195 -8.76 12.37 -20.10
C GLU A 195 -10.12 12.94 -20.50
N ARG A 196 -11.11 12.07 -20.78
CA ARG A 196 -12.46 12.46 -21.19
C ARG A 196 -13.21 13.31 -20.16
N HIS A 197 -13.02 12.99 -18.86
CA HIS A 197 -13.71 13.67 -17.75
C HIS A 197 -12.83 14.73 -17.07
N ASP A 198 -11.67 15.06 -17.64
CA ASP A 198 -10.73 16.06 -17.12
C ASP A 198 -10.31 15.78 -15.67
N LEU A 199 -10.03 14.50 -15.33
CA LEU A 199 -9.65 14.10 -13.99
C LEU A 199 -8.16 14.32 -13.74
N LEU A 200 -7.82 14.77 -12.53
CA LEU A 200 -6.51 14.57 -11.92
C LEU A 200 -6.46 13.17 -11.35
N VAL A 201 -5.44 12.39 -11.70
CA VAL A 201 -5.22 11.06 -11.14
C VAL A 201 -4.16 11.12 -10.06
N LEU A 202 -4.55 10.76 -8.84
CA LEU A 202 -3.67 10.55 -7.70
C LEU A 202 -3.37 9.05 -7.61
N ALA A 203 -2.21 8.63 -8.14
CA ALA A 203 -1.83 7.23 -8.24
C ALA A 203 -0.99 6.82 -7.02
N ASP A 204 -1.59 6.06 -6.10
CA ASP A 204 -0.88 5.43 -4.99
C ASP A 204 -0.27 4.11 -5.46
N GLU A 205 1.05 4.11 -5.63
CA GLU A 205 1.84 2.98 -6.11
C GLU A 205 2.76 2.40 -5.01
N ILE A 206 2.41 2.61 -3.73
CA ILE A 206 3.25 2.21 -2.59
C ILE A 206 3.53 0.69 -2.53
N HIS A 207 2.68 -0.12 -3.16
CA HIS A 207 2.82 -1.57 -3.22
C HIS A 207 3.48 -2.08 -4.52
N ALA A 208 3.94 -1.21 -5.42
CA ALA A 208 4.49 -1.56 -6.72
C ALA A 208 5.60 -2.63 -6.66
N ASP A 209 6.56 -2.45 -5.73
CA ASP A 209 7.69 -3.36 -5.53
C ASP A 209 7.30 -4.74 -4.98
N LEU A 210 6.04 -4.93 -4.58
CA LEU A 210 5.50 -6.17 -4.00
C LEU A 210 4.61 -6.94 -5.00
N THR A 211 4.84 -6.77 -6.29
CA THR A 211 4.10 -7.48 -7.35
C THR A 211 4.77 -8.82 -7.64
N TYR A 212 3.96 -9.89 -7.75
CA TYR A 212 4.41 -11.27 -8.01
C TYR A 212 4.27 -11.65 -9.47
N ALA A 213 5.25 -12.35 -10.01
CA ALA A 213 5.12 -12.92 -11.35
C ALA A 213 3.92 -13.90 -11.45
N PRO A 214 3.18 -13.95 -12.57
CA PRO A 214 3.46 -13.27 -13.84
C PRO A 214 2.95 -11.82 -13.91
N ALA A 215 2.21 -11.32 -12.90
CA ALA A 215 1.73 -9.94 -12.87
C ALA A 215 2.89 -8.94 -12.89
N ARG A 216 2.64 -7.75 -13.43
CA ARG A 216 3.63 -6.66 -13.50
C ARG A 216 2.95 -5.36 -13.10
N HIS A 217 3.66 -4.57 -12.31
CA HIS A 217 3.24 -3.20 -12.06
C HIS A 217 3.55 -2.32 -13.28
N ILE A 218 2.59 -1.49 -13.65
CA ILE A 218 2.72 -0.47 -14.70
C ILE A 218 2.47 0.88 -14.04
N PRO A 219 3.47 1.77 -13.96
CA PRO A 219 3.27 3.11 -13.42
C PRO A 219 2.25 3.89 -14.26
N PHE A 220 1.20 4.38 -13.63
CA PHE A 220 0.09 5.02 -14.36
C PHE A 220 0.53 6.28 -15.12
N ALA A 221 1.55 6.98 -14.60
CA ALA A 221 2.13 8.15 -15.26
C ALA A 221 2.76 7.83 -16.64
N THR A 222 3.02 6.56 -16.98
CA THR A 222 3.48 6.18 -18.32
C THR A 222 2.37 6.27 -19.37
N LEU A 223 1.11 6.20 -18.95
CA LEU A 223 -0.08 6.27 -19.81
C LEU A 223 -0.66 7.69 -19.88
N LEU A 224 -0.62 8.43 -18.77
CA LEU A 224 -1.23 9.74 -18.67
C LEU A 224 -0.35 10.72 -17.85
N PRO A 225 0.86 11.08 -18.33
CA PRO A 225 1.85 11.82 -17.53
C PRO A 225 1.38 13.19 -17.06
N ASP A 226 0.71 13.95 -17.93
CA ASP A 226 0.34 15.35 -17.65
C ASP A 226 -0.88 15.50 -16.72
N ARG A 227 -1.50 14.38 -16.31
CA ARG A 227 -2.65 14.36 -15.41
C ARG A 227 -2.42 13.48 -14.19
N THR A 228 -1.24 12.90 -14.03
CA THR A 228 -0.96 11.95 -12.95
C THR A 228 0.03 12.54 -11.95
N VAL A 229 -0.33 12.40 -10.67
CA VAL A 229 0.60 12.50 -9.55
C VAL A 229 0.78 11.11 -9.00
N THR A 230 1.97 10.54 -9.16
CA THR A 230 2.33 9.22 -8.63
C THR A 230 3.02 9.40 -7.29
N PHE A 231 2.49 8.79 -6.22
CA PHE A 231 3.18 8.74 -4.94
C PHE A 231 3.49 7.33 -4.51
N THR A 232 4.66 7.18 -3.90
CA THR A 232 5.16 5.91 -3.41
C THR A 232 6.10 6.10 -2.22
N SER A 233 6.51 4.99 -1.64
CA SER A 233 7.44 4.95 -0.51
C SER A 233 8.12 3.58 -0.43
N ALA A 234 9.34 3.54 0.07
CA ALA A 234 10.03 2.30 0.42
C ALA A 234 9.39 1.57 1.63
N THR A 235 8.48 2.23 2.36
CA THR A 235 7.99 1.76 3.66
C THR A 235 7.27 0.42 3.59
N LYS A 236 6.54 0.10 2.51
CA LYS A 236 5.86 -1.19 2.41
C LYS A 236 6.76 -2.32 1.94
N ALA A 237 7.57 -2.08 0.92
CA ALA A 237 8.46 -3.11 0.38
C ALA A 237 9.62 -3.48 1.32
N PHE A 238 10.07 -2.54 2.16
CA PHE A 238 11.22 -2.70 3.03
C PHE A 238 10.91 -2.62 4.54
N ASN A 239 9.62 -2.68 4.90
CA ASN A 239 9.17 -2.66 6.30
C ASN A 239 9.66 -1.44 7.11
N LEU A 240 9.50 -0.24 6.56
CA LEU A 240 10.02 1.01 7.11
C LEU A 240 8.90 1.98 7.58
N GLY A 241 7.73 1.46 7.96
CA GLY A 241 6.57 2.28 8.33
C GLY A 241 6.82 3.32 9.42
N GLY A 242 7.73 3.01 10.37
CA GLY A 242 8.07 3.89 11.49
C GLY A 242 8.98 5.06 11.14
N VAL A 243 9.75 5.01 10.03
CA VAL A 243 10.70 6.09 9.67
C VAL A 243 10.11 7.17 8.77
N ARG A 244 8.93 6.96 8.22
CA ARG A 244 8.07 7.93 7.53
C ARG A 244 8.80 8.79 6.48
N CYS A 245 8.87 8.27 5.24
CA CYS A 245 9.39 8.97 4.08
C CYS A 245 8.62 8.52 2.85
N ALA A 246 8.10 9.45 2.08
CA ALA A 246 7.43 9.20 0.81
C ALA A 246 7.85 10.23 -0.23
N VAL A 247 7.64 9.92 -1.49
CA VAL A 247 7.85 10.84 -2.60
C VAL A 247 6.61 10.87 -3.50
N ALA A 248 6.41 12.01 -4.16
CA ALA A 248 5.44 12.17 -5.22
C ALA A 248 6.11 12.72 -6.48
N HIS A 249 5.95 12.05 -7.60
CA HIS A 249 6.24 12.63 -8.92
C HIS A 249 4.98 13.34 -9.42
N VAL A 250 5.09 14.65 -9.59
CA VAL A 250 3.97 15.53 -9.95
C VAL A 250 4.05 15.83 -11.44
N GLY A 251 3.33 15.08 -12.28
CA GLY A 251 3.29 15.26 -13.72
C GLY A 251 2.62 16.58 -14.17
N PRO A 252 1.43 16.96 -13.63
CA PRO A 252 0.72 18.15 -14.06
C PRO A 252 1.45 19.45 -13.71
N PRO A 253 1.78 20.32 -14.71
CA PRO A 253 2.50 21.58 -14.46
C PRO A 253 1.78 22.53 -13.50
N ALA A 254 0.44 22.59 -13.58
CA ALA A 254 -0.36 23.45 -12.71
C ALA A 254 -0.27 23.01 -11.23
N VAL A 255 -0.24 21.70 -10.96
CA VAL A 255 -0.09 21.16 -9.60
C VAL A 255 1.31 21.47 -9.06
N ARG A 256 2.37 21.32 -9.88
CA ARG A 256 3.74 21.73 -9.50
C ARG A 256 3.83 23.21 -9.14
N ALA A 257 3.23 24.07 -9.96
CA ALA A 257 3.22 25.51 -9.69
C ALA A 257 2.48 25.84 -8.38
N THR A 258 1.35 25.15 -8.12
CA THR A 258 0.59 25.33 -6.89
C THR A 258 1.39 24.88 -5.65
N LEU A 259 2.08 23.73 -5.73
CA LEU A 259 2.96 23.25 -4.66
C LEU A 259 4.11 24.22 -4.40
N ALA A 260 4.78 24.67 -5.45
CA ALA A 260 5.91 25.60 -5.35
C ALA A 260 5.53 26.98 -4.76
N ALA A 261 4.26 27.38 -4.89
CA ALA A 261 3.75 28.61 -4.32
C ALA A 261 3.46 28.54 -2.81
N GLN A 262 3.49 27.32 -2.21
CA GLN A 262 3.21 27.16 -0.79
C GLN A 262 4.42 27.57 0.07
N PRO A 263 4.19 28.04 1.31
CA PRO A 263 5.26 28.28 2.26
C PRO A 263 6.08 27.00 2.50
N ALA A 264 7.41 27.09 2.46
CA ALA A 264 8.33 25.96 2.47
C ALA A 264 8.15 24.96 3.64
N HIS A 265 7.63 25.44 4.78
CA HIS A 265 7.45 24.60 5.98
C HIS A 265 6.00 24.21 6.28
N LEU A 266 5.04 24.59 5.40
CA LEU A 266 3.61 24.39 5.68
C LEU A 266 3.26 22.92 5.87
N TYR A 267 3.82 22.06 5.03
CA TYR A 267 3.50 20.62 5.04
C TYR A 267 4.58 19.75 5.69
N GLY A 268 5.66 20.37 6.20
CA GLY A 268 6.80 19.67 6.75
C GLY A 268 7.61 18.93 5.67
N SER A 269 8.50 18.05 6.13
CA SER A 269 9.37 17.23 5.28
C SER A 269 9.68 15.91 5.98
N PRO A 270 10.09 14.87 5.26
CA PRO A 270 10.54 13.62 5.89
C PRO A 270 11.75 13.91 6.79
N ASN A 271 11.87 13.13 7.86
CA ASN A 271 13.03 13.22 8.74
C ASN A 271 14.28 12.64 8.07
N LEU A 272 15.44 13.06 8.54
CA LEU A 272 16.73 12.67 7.99
C LEU A 272 16.93 11.16 7.93
N LEU A 273 16.60 10.43 9.01
CA LEU A 273 16.77 8.97 9.04
C LEU A 273 15.82 8.25 8.09
N GLY A 274 14.63 8.80 7.87
CA GLY A 274 13.68 8.29 6.87
C GLY A 274 14.21 8.44 5.44
N VAL A 275 14.87 9.55 5.14
CA VAL A 275 15.53 9.78 3.84
C VAL A 275 16.67 8.79 3.66
N GLU A 276 17.59 8.69 4.63
CA GLU A 276 18.73 7.76 4.54
C GLU A 276 18.29 6.30 4.41
N ALA A 277 17.27 5.90 5.18
CA ALA A 277 16.68 4.56 5.08
C ALA A 277 16.10 4.28 3.68
N THR A 278 15.40 5.27 3.09
CA THR A 278 14.81 5.14 1.76
C THR A 278 15.89 5.07 0.68
N LEU A 279 16.95 5.89 0.77
CA LEU A 279 18.08 5.86 -0.14
C LEU A 279 18.79 4.51 -0.10
N ALA A 280 19.06 3.97 1.10
CA ALA A 280 19.68 2.66 1.28
C ALA A 280 18.78 1.53 0.74
N ALA A 281 17.46 1.60 1.01
CA ALA A 281 16.48 0.64 0.53
C ALA A 281 16.48 0.55 -1.01
N TRP A 282 16.36 1.68 -1.68
CA TRP A 282 16.25 1.72 -3.14
C TRP A 282 17.57 1.46 -3.87
N ARG A 283 18.73 1.75 -3.26
CA ARG A 283 20.05 1.47 -3.85
C ARG A 283 20.57 0.07 -3.56
N HIS A 284 20.30 -0.47 -2.38
CA HIS A 284 21.00 -1.66 -1.87
C HIS A 284 20.05 -2.74 -1.30
N GLY A 285 18.75 -2.47 -1.17
CA GLY A 285 17.81 -3.37 -0.51
C GLY A 285 17.27 -4.52 -1.38
N ASP A 286 17.47 -4.51 -2.68
CA ASP A 286 16.88 -5.47 -3.62
C ASP A 286 17.24 -6.95 -3.35
N PRO A 287 18.44 -7.33 -2.89
CA PRO A 287 18.72 -8.71 -2.50
C PRO A 287 17.83 -9.18 -1.34
N TRP A 288 17.63 -8.35 -0.32
CA TRP A 288 16.74 -8.63 0.81
C TRP A 288 15.26 -8.69 0.34
N LEU A 289 14.82 -7.72 -0.45
CA LEU A 289 13.47 -7.70 -1.00
C LEU A 289 13.15 -8.95 -1.83
N SER A 290 14.11 -9.44 -2.60
CA SER A 290 13.95 -10.68 -3.39
C SER A 290 13.69 -11.89 -2.49
N ARG A 291 14.35 -11.99 -1.33
CA ARG A 291 14.08 -13.05 -0.34
C ARG A 291 12.71 -12.88 0.30
N VAL A 292 12.34 -11.65 0.68
CA VAL A 292 11.00 -11.35 1.18
C VAL A 292 9.94 -11.76 0.17
N LEU A 293 10.06 -11.38 -1.10
CA LEU A 293 9.10 -11.73 -2.13
C LEU A 293 8.94 -13.25 -2.30
N ALA A 294 10.02 -14.01 -2.18
CA ALA A 294 9.95 -15.47 -2.24
C ALA A 294 9.15 -16.07 -1.07
N ILE A 295 9.34 -15.54 0.14
CA ILE A 295 8.58 -15.95 1.32
C ILE A 295 7.10 -15.54 1.19
N LEU A 296 6.84 -14.32 0.75
CA LEU A 296 5.49 -13.83 0.56
C LEU A 296 4.73 -14.60 -0.54
N ASP A 297 5.39 -14.93 -1.66
CA ASP A 297 4.80 -15.75 -2.73
C ASP A 297 4.42 -17.15 -2.23
N ARG A 298 5.27 -17.78 -1.42
CA ARG A 298 4.93 -19.03 -0.74
C ARG A 298 3.75 -18.85 0.21
N ASN A 299 3.77 -17.82 1.05
CA ASN A 299 2.75 -17.61 2.08
C ASN A 299 1.38 -17.33 1.46
N ARG A 300 1.27 -16.50 0.40
CA ARG A 300 -0.03 -16.24 -0.27
C ARG A 300 -0.64 -17.53 -0.85
N ARG A 301 0.19 -18.45 -1.34
CA ARG A 301 -0.26 -19.78 -1.81
C ARG A 301 -0.64 -20.71 -0.65
N MET A 302 0.16 -20.71 0.42
CA MET A 302 -0.16 -21.44 1.65
C MET A 302 -1.52 -21.03 2.23
N VAL A 303 -1.88 -19.74 2.14
CA VAL A 303 -3.22 -19.27 2.53
C VAL A 303 -4.29 -19.97 1.70
N ALA A 304 -4.14 -20.02 0.36
CA ALA A 304 -5.09 -20.72 -0.52
C ALA A 304 -5.19 -22.21 -0.25
N GLU A 305 -4.06 -22.86 0.05
CA GLU A 305 -3.99 -24.32 0.28
C GLU A 305 -4.57 -24.75 1.63
N ARG A 306 -4.56 -23.87 2.64
CA ARG A 306 -4.89 -24.25 4.02
C ARG A 306 -6.17 -23.65 4.56
N LEU A 307 -6.72 -22.64 3.94
CA LEU A 307 -8.04 -22.13 4.30
C LEU A 307 -9.11 -23.15 3.90
N PRO A 308 -10.19 -23.33 4.69
CA PRO A 308 -11.35 -24.10 4.27
C PRO A 308 -11.99 -23.51 3.02
N ASP A 309 -12.51 -24.36 2.12
CA ASP A 309 -13.21 -23.96 0.88
C ASP A 309 -14.44 -23.06 1.14
N THR A 310 -14.93 -23.03 2.37
CA THR A 310 -16.02 -22.15 2.81
C THR A 310 -15.59 -20.69 2.96
N VAL A 311 -14.28 -20.39 2.99
CA VAL A 311 -13.73 -19.05 3.01
C VAL A 311 -13.25 -18.70 1.62
N GLY A 312 -13.88 -17.71 0.99
CA GLY A 312 -13.45 -17.23 -0.31
C GLY A 312 -12.10 -16.50 -0.21
N TYR A 313 -11.13 -16.93 -1.02
CA TYR A 313 -9.83 -16.27 -1.13
C TYR A 313 -9.35 -16.27 -2.57
N ARG A 314 -9.01 -15.11 -3.06
CA ARG A 314 -8.34 -14.94 -4.36
C ARG A 314 -6.89 -14.62 -4.11
N VAL A 315 -6.00 -15.43 -4.67
CA VAL A 315 -4.55 -15.26 -4.49
C VAL A 315 -4.14 -13.90 -5.06
N PRO A 316 -3.62 -12.99 -4.25
CA PRO A 316 -3.33 -11.62 -4.71
C PRO A 316 -2.18 -11.59 -5.72
N ASP A 317 -2.28 -10.69 -6.71
CA ASP A 317 -1.22 -10.42 -7.70
C ASP A 317 -0.03 -9.67 -7.08
N ALA A 318 -0.28 -8.96 -5.99
CA ALA A 318 0.70 -8.09 -5.33
C ALA A 318 0.35 -7.90 -3.85
N THR A 319 1.15 -7.13 -3.15
CA THR A 319 1.05 -6.84 -1.71
C THR A 319 1.42 -8.04 -0.83
N TYR A 320 1.28 -7.90 0.47
CA TYR A 320 1.35 -9.00 1.44
C TYR A 320 0.04 -9.12 2.23
N LEU A 321 -1.06 -8.76 1.56
CA LEU A 321 -2.39 -8.65 2.14
C LEU A 321 -3.36 -9.57 1.39
N GLY A 322 -4.07 -10.42 2.12
CA GLY A 322 -5.11 -11.30 1.60
C GLY A 322 -6.48 -10.80 2.01
N TRP A 323 -7.42 -10.72 1.08
CA TRP A 323 -8.80 -10.32 1.32
C TRP A 323 -9.68 -11.56 1.39
N LEU A 324 -10.12 -11.92 2.60
CA LEU A 324 -10.83 -13.16 2.92
C LEU A 324 -12.33 -12.90 2.97
N ASP A 325 -13.10 -13.70 2.23
CA ASP A 325 -14.56 -13.63 2.14
C ASP A 325 -15.22 -14.69 3.03
N PHE A 326 -15.87 -14.27 4.11
CA PHE A 326 -16.56 -15.14 5.07
C PHE A 326 -18.08 -15.13 4.88
N ARG A 327 -18.61 -14.47 3.86
CA ARG A 327 -20.07 -14.33 3.63
C ARG A 327 -20.78 -15.65 3.38
N GLY A 328 -20.03 -16.69 3.00
CA GLY A 328 -20.55 -18.07 2.91
C GLY A 328 -20.77 -18.79 4.25
N LEU A 329 -20.35 -18.16 5.36
CA LEU A 329 -20.44 -18.68 6.72
C LEU A 329 -21.45 -17.88 7.55
N SER A 330 -22.18 -18.58 8.44
CA SER A 330 -23.10 -17.92 9.39
C SER A 330 -22.35 -17.54 10.66
N LEU A 331 -21.40 -16.58 10.56
CA LEU A 331 -20.68 -16.10 11.73
C LEU A 331 -21.59 -15.25 12.62
N PRO A 332 -21.48 -15.35 13.96
CA PRO A 332 -22.34 -14.61 14.89
C PRO A 332 -21.96 -13.10 15.01
N GLU A 333 -20.81 -12.74 14.46
CA GLU A 333 -20.24 -11.39 14.57
C GLU A 333 -19.27 -11.11 13.40
N ASP A 334 -18.61 -9.95 13.40
CA ASP A 334 -17.56 -9.62 12.43
C ASP A 334 -16.49 -10.71 12.35
N PRO A 335 -16.07 -11.14 11.14
CA PRO A 335 -15.09 -12.21 10.98
C PRO A 335 -13.77 -11.98 11.73
N ALA A 336 -13.27 -10.75 11.79
CA ALA A 336 -12.01 -10.45 12.49
C ALA A 336 -12.18 -10.59 14.02
N GLU A 337 -13.31 -10.17 14.58
CA GLU A 337 -13.62 -10.33 16.01
C GLU A 337 -13.81 -11.81 16.37
N PHE A 338 -14.55 -12.55 15.54
CA PHE A 338 -14.71 -14.00 15.72
C PHE A 338 -13.36 -14.71 15.73
N LEU A 339 -12.50 -14.45 14.74
CA LEU A 339 -11.18 -15.09 14.65
C LEU A 339 -10.23 -14.67 15.78
N ARG A 340 -10.30 -13.42 16.23
CA ARG A 340 -9.55 -12.97 17.40
C ARG A 340 -9.93 -13.76 18.66
N ARG A 341 -11.21 -13.97 18.89
CA ARG A 341 -11.73 -14.69 20.06
C ARG A 341 -11.49 -16.19 19.97
N GLU A 342 -11.88 -16.83 18.86
CA GLU A 342 -11.93 -18.28 18.74
C GLU A 342 -10.62 -18.89 18.21
N ALA A 343 -9.92 -18.19 17.32
CA ALA A 343 -8.66 -18.65 16.74
C ALA A 343 -7.41 -18.04 17.40
N ARG A 344 -7.57 -16.97 18.19
CA ARG A 344 -6.43 -16.19 18.70
C ARG A 344 -5.56 -15.67 17.55
N VAL A 345 -6.19 -15.22 16.46
CA VAL A 345 -5.56 -14.59 15.31
C VAL A 345 -6.28 -13.26 15.04
N LEU A 346 -5.52 -12.16 15.06
CA LEU A 346 -6.05 -10.82 14.86
C LEU A 346 -5.91 -10.41 13.40
N LEU A 347 -7.04 -10.21 12.70
CA LEU A 347 -7.14 -9.67 11.34
C LEU A 347 -7.64 -8.23 11.36
N SER A 348 -7.56 -7.53 10.21
CA SER A 348 -8.28 -6.25 10.06
C SER A 348 -9.74 -6.51 9.67
N SER A 349 -10.67 -5.89 10.40
CA SER A 349 -12.11 -5.95 10.11
C SER A 349 -12.44 -5.35 8.74
N GLY A 350 -13.22 -6.09 7.95
CA GLY A 350 -13.61 -5.71 6.60
C GLY A 350 -14.41 -4.41 6.51
N PRO A 351 -15.42 -4.17 7.36
CA PRO A 351 -16.16 -2.90 7.40
C PRO A 351 -15.29 -1.65 7.52
N SER A 352 -14.08 -1.75 8.11
CA SER A 352 -13.16 -0.62 8.20
C SER A 352 -12.63 -0.13 6.85
N PHE A 353 -12.77 -0.93 5.78
CA PHE A 353 -12.37 -0.60 4.40
C PHE A 353 -13.51 0.07 3.60
N GLY A 354 -14.62 0.43 4.26
CA GLY A 354 -15.75 1.11 3.63
C GLY A 354 -16.67 0.19 2.82
N PRO A 355 -17.38 0.71 1.83
CA PRO A 355 -18.36 -0.06 1.07
C PRO A 355 -17.79 -1.34 0.47
N GLY A 356 -18.51 -2.45 0.63
CA GLY A 356 -18.08 -3.78 0.15
C GLY A 356 -17.17 -4.54 1.11
N GLY A 357 -16.95 -4.03 2.34
CA GLY A 357 -16.14 -4.70 3.35
C GLY A 357 -16.90 -5.65 4.28
N ASP A 358 -18.23 -5.57 4.33
CA ASP A 358 -19.05 -6.41 5.21
C ASP A 358 -18.88 -7.90 4.92
N GLY A 359 -18.64 -8.69 5.97
CA GLY A 359 -18.39 -10.13 5.88
C GLY A 359 -17.01 -10.52 5.38
N PHE A 360 -16.10 -9.54 5.23
CA PHE A 360 -14.70 -9.79 4.89
C PHE A 360 -13.76 -9.52 6.07
N ALA A 361 -12.53 -10.03 5.96
CA ALA A 361 -11.41 -9.63 6.80
C ALA A 361 -10.12 -9.60 5.98
N ARG A 362 -9.20 -8.67 6.31
CA ARG A 362 -7.89 -8.59 5.65
C ARG A 362 -6.82 -9.28 6.50
N LEU A 363 -6.18 -10.28 5.91
CA LEU A 363 -5.04 -11.01 6.46
C LEU A 363 -3.73 -10.38 5.98
N ASN A 364 -2.81 -10.09 6.88
CA ASN A 364 -1.41 -9.83 6.57
C ASN A 364 -0.61 -11.13 6.64
N PHE A 365 -0.02 -11.56 5.53
CA PHE A 365 0.80 -12.77 5.45
C PHE A 365 2.31 -12.53 5.42
N ALA A 366 2.76 -11.29 5.76
CA ALA A 366 4.18 -10.92 5.82
C ALA A 366 4.83 -11.35 7.14
N THR A 367 4.98 -12.64 7.28
CA THR A 367 5.63 -13.33 8.41
C THR A 367 6.36 -14.57 7.91
N SER A 368 7.06 -15.28 8.80
CA SER A 368 7.71 -16.55 8.46
C SER A 368 6.69 -17.67 8.15
N GLY A 369 7.14 -18.71 7.46
CA GLY A 369 6.32 -19.89 7.18
C GLY A 369 5.77 -20.57 8.43
N PRO A 370 6.57 -20.83 9.47
CA PRO A 370 6.10 -21.39 10.73
C PRO A 370 4.96 -20.59 11.38
N ILE A 371 5.10 -19.27 11.49
CA ILE A 371 4.06 -18.41 12.09
C ILE A 371 2.79 -18.40 11.23
N MET A 372 2.93 -18.32 9.89
CA MET A 372 1.77 -18.35 8.99
C MET A 372 1.05 -19.69 9.06
N ALA A 373 1.79 -20.79 9.09
CA ALA A 373 1.22 -22.12 9.21
C ALA A 373 0.40 -22.30 10.49
N GLU A 374 0.92 -21.81 11.62
CA GLU A 374 0.21 -21.84 12.90
C GLU A 374 -1.04 -20.96 12.87
N ALA A 375 -0.96 -19.73 12.33
CA ALA A 375 -2.11 -18.84 12.20
C ALA A 375 -3.25 -19.52 11.38
N LEU A 376 -2.91 -20.10 10.24
CA LEU A 376 -3.88 -20.80 9.39
C LEU A 376 -4.47 -22.05 10.07
N SER A 377 -3.65 -22.82 10.81
CA SER A 377 -4.11 -23.97 11.59
C SER A 377 -5.16 -23.55 12.64
N ARG A 378 -4.90 -22.48 13.37
CA ARG A 378 -5.84 -21.92 14.37
C ARG A 378 -7.14 -21.44 13.71
N VAL A 379 -7.04 -20.71 12.60
CA VAL A 379 -8.21 -20.25 11.84
C VAL A 379 -9.06 -21.43 11.37
N SER A 380 -8.46 -22.42 10.71
CA SER A 380 -9.17 -23.62 10.22
C SER A 380 -9.81 -24.41 11.36
N SER A 381 -9.11 -24.57 12.50
CA SER A 381 -9.67 -25.24 13.67
C SER A 381 -10.84 -24.50 14.31
N ALA A 382 -10.81 -23.15 14.31
CA ALA A 382 -11.91 -22.34 14.81
C ALA A 382 -13.16 -22.46 13.92
N LEU A 383 -12.96 -22.39 12.60
CA LEU A 383 -14.06 -22.51 11.62
C LEU A 383 -14.67 -23.92 11.57
N ALA A 384 -13.88 -24.96 11.82
CA ALA A 384 -14.39 -26.34 11.88
C ALA A 384 -15.31 -26.60 13.08
N ARG A 385 -15.40 -25.68 14.06
CA ARG A 385 -16.30 -25.79 15.21
C ARG A 385 -17.66 -25.06 15.01
N LEU A 386 -17.86 -24.41 13.86
CA LEU A 386 -19.14 -23.82 13.47
C LEU A 386 -20.12 -24.89 13.00
#